data_e9b8cc216084ff703d09b14cd04d14bf
#
_entry.id   e9b8cc216084ff703d09b14cd04d14bf
#
_cell.length_a   1.000
_cell.length_b   1.000
_cell.length_c   1.000
_cell.angle_alpha   90.00
_cell.angle_beta   90.00
_cell.angle_gamma   90.00
#
_symmetry.space_group_name_H-M   'P 1'
#
loop_
_entity.id
_entity.type
_entity.pdbx_description
1 polymer ?
#
loop_
_entity_poly.entity_id
_entity_poly.type
_entity_poly.pdbx_seq_one_letter_code
_entity_poly.pdbx_strand_id
1 'polypeptide(L)'
;MATKKTAAKKTATKKAATKKPVAKKAAAKKSKAAAPVGPYTPVVRAGDWVIVSGQLGLKDGVLEKGVAAQTKQAVVNLKARLAEAGVTINDVKKTLCFLTDMDTFATFNDAYVAGFGNSRPARSTIGVASLPFGGQVEIEAWAFKPVR
;
A
#
# COMPACT_ATOMS: atom_id res chain seq x y z
N MET A 1 78.21 -5.07 -15.28
CA MET A 1 77.96 -6.36 -14.61
C MET A 1 76.48 -6.69 -14.69
N ALA A 2 76.20 -7.85 -15.10
CA ALA A 2 75.05 -8.53 -15.60
C ALA A 2 73.66 -7.95 -15.34
N THR A 3 72.99 -7.60 -16.42
CA THR A 3 71.55 -7.35 -16.55
C THR A 3 70.83 -8.68 -16.81
N LYS A 4 69.82 -9.02 -15.99
CA LYS A 4 68.98 -10.16 -16.25
C LYS A 4 67.54 -9.67 -16.65
N LYS A 5 67.24 -9.89 -17.92
CA LYS A 5 65.98 -9.67 -18.58
C LYS A 5 65.02 -10.79 -18.14
N THR A 6 63.82 -10.47 -17.64
CA THR A 6 62.78 -11.48 -17.40
C THR A 6 61.52 -11.09 -18.20
N ALA A 7 61.06 -12.08 -18.98
CA ALA A 7 60.02 -11.95 -19.96
C ALA A 7 58.60 -11.88 -19.35
N ALA A 8 57.75 -11.01 -19.90
CA ALA A 8 56.36 -10.90 -19.56
C ALA A 8 55.51 -11.98 -20.22
N LYS A 9 54.78 -12.76 -19.41
CA LYS A 9 53.82 -13.76 -19.85
C LYS A 9 52.44 -13.13 -19.96
N LYS A 10 51.93 -12.99 -21.19
CA LYS A 10 50.55 -12.55 -21.47
C LYS A 10 49.57 -13.66 -21.06
N THR A 11 48.73 -13.41 -20.08
CA THR A 11 47.55 -14.26 -19.78
C THR A 11 46.31 -13.60 -20.36
N ALA A 12 45.69 -14.29 -21.30
CA ALA A 12 44.44 -13.88 -21.92
C ALA A 12 43.26 -14.17 -20.97
N THR A 13 42.55 -13.13 -20.53
CA THR A 13 41.35 -13.25 -19.69
C THR A 13 40.13 -13.45 -20.56
N LYS A 14 39.52 -14.61 -20.44
CA LYS A 14 38.30 -15.04 -21.12
C LYS A 14 37.08 -14.29 -20.51
N LYS A 15 36.43 -13.46 -21.32
CA LYS A 15 35.24 -12.68 -20.97
C LYS A 15 34.02 -13.59 -20.81
N ALA A 16 33.63 -13.89 -19.57
CA ALA A 16 32.40 -14.62 -19.28
C ALA A 16 31.19 -13.67 -19.43
N ALA A 17 30.28 -14.02 -20.35
CA ALA A 17 29.02 -13.31 -20.53
C ALA A 17 28.03 -13.71 -19.43
N THR A 18 27.77 -12.81 -18.49
CA THR A 18 26.73 -12.95 -17.47
C THR A 18 25.37 -12.70 -18.09
N LYS A 19 24.56 -13.76 -18.27
CA LYS A 19 23.13 -13.68 -18.58
C LYS A 19 22.41 -13.05 -17.39
N LYS A 20 21.79 -11.88 -17.60
CA LYS A 20 20.83 -11.26 -16.65
C LYS A 20 19.64 -12.21 -16.46
N PRO A 21 19.20 -12.49 -15.22
CA PRO A 21 17.96 -13.21 -14.98
C PRO A 21 16.77 -12.32 -15.36
N VAL A 22 15.94 -12.83 -16.28
CA VAL A 22 14.64 -12.23 -16.61
C VAL A 22 13.74 -12.41 -15.39
N ALA A 23 13.44 -11.32 -14.69
CA ALA A 23 12.48 -11.30 -13.59
C ALA A 23 11.09 -11.64 -14.16
N LYS A 24 10.58 -12.84 -13.88
CA LYS A 24 9.17 -13.20 -14.09
C LYS A 24 8.30 -12.22 -13.28
N LYS A 25 7.56 -11.36 -13.98
CA LYS A 25 6.49 -10.55 -13.42
C LYS A 25 5.46 -11.51 -12.79
N ALA A 26 5.50 -11.66 -11.48
CA ALA A 26 4.45 -12.34 -10.75
C ALA A 26 3.15 -11.54 -10.94
N ALA A 27 2.17 -12.13 -11.61
CA ALA A 27 0.84 -11.57 -11.72
C ALA A 27 0.24 -11.49 -10.30
N ALA A 28 0.13 -10.28 -9.76
CA ALA A 28 -0.52 -10.05 -8.48
C ALA A 28 -1.97 -10.55 -8.59
N LYS A 29 -2.32 -11.60 -7.84
CA LYS A 29 -3.71 -12.02 -7.65
C LYS A 29 -4.47 -10.80 -7.12
N LYS A 30 -5.44 -10.29 -7.91
CA LYS A 30 -6.37 -9.23 -7.45
C LYS A 30 -7.08 -9.79 -6.22
N SER A 31 -6.77 -9.26 -5.05
CA SER A 31 -7.52 -9.58 -3.84
C SER A 31 -8.94 -9.05 -4.03
N LYS A 32 -9.92 -9.95 -3.96
CA LYS A 32 -11.33 -9.57 -3.99
C LYS A 32 -11.64 -8.84 -2.68
N ALA A 33 -12.21 -7.64 -2.76
CA ALA A 33 -12.58 -6.91 -1.57
C ALA A 33 -13.69 -7.67 -0.80
N ALA A 34 -13.66 -7.58 0.53
CA ALA A 34 -14.64 -8.23 1.39
C ALA A 34 -16.06 -7.64 1.17
N ALA A 35 -17.10 -8.39 1.50
CA ALA A 35 -18.46 -7.85 1.49
C ALA A 35 -18.62 -6.67 2.47
N PRO A 36 -19.52 -5.69 2.20
CA PRO A 36 -19.79 -4.61 3.15
C PRO A 36 -20.40 -5.17 4.43
N VAL A 37 -20.05 -4.57 5.57
CA VAL A 37 -20.54 -4.99 6.88
C VAL A 37 -21.84 -4.30 7.32
N GLY A 38 -22.44 -3.51 6.45
CA GLY A 38 -23.68 -2.77 6.73
C GLY A 38 -24.42 -2.33 5.46
N PRO A 39 -25.56 -1.65 5.60
CA PRO A 39 -26.42 -1.22 4.48
C PRO A 39 -25.85 0.07 3.83
N TYR A 40 -24.64 0.01 3.28
CA TYR A 40 -23.99 1.10 2.58
C TYR A 40 -23.22 0.61 1.36
N THR A 41 -22.92 1.52 0.44
CA THR A 41 -22.12 1.22 -0.74
C THR A 41 -20.64 1.41 -0.42
N PRO A 42 -19.79 0.38 -0.52
CA PRO A 42 -18.38 0.45 -0.15
C PRO A 42 -17.56 1.39 -1.01
N VAL A 43 -17.94 1.56 -2.29
CA VAL A 43 -17.28 2.48 -3.22
C VAL A 43 -18.30 3.07 -4.17
N VAL A 44 -18.30 4.39 -4.32
CA VAL A 44 -19.20 5.14 -5.19
C VAL A 44 -18.36 5.95 -6.17
N ARG A 45 -18.74 5.92 -7.44
CA ARG A 45 -18.21 6.85 -8.45
C ARG A 45 -19.23 7.96 -8.70
N ALA A 46 -18.78 9.20 -8.59
CA ALA A 46 -19.55 10.41 -8.86
C ALA A 46 -18.75 11.27 -9.87
N GLY A 47 -19.05 11.11 -11.16
CA GLY A 47 -18.22 11.69 -12.23
C GLY A 47 -16.78 11.19 -12.17
N ASP A 48 -15.84 12.12 -12.08
CA ASP A 48 -14.41 11.81 -11.99
C ASP A 48 -13.96 11.43 -10.56
N TRP A 49 -14.82 11.62 -9.57
CA TRP A 49 -14.54 11.26 -8.19
C TRP A 49 -14.91 9.82 -7.88
N VAL A 50 -14.08 9.19 -7.07
CA VAL A 50 -14.33 7.88 -6.46
C VAL A 50 -14.23 8.04 -4.95
N ILE A 51 -15.31 7.70 -4.25
CA ILE A 51 -15.44 7.82 -2.81
C ILE A 51 -15.46 6.41 -2.24
N VAL A 52 -14.54 6.12 -1.33
CA VAL A 52 -14.43 4.83 -0.65
C VAL A 52 -14.81 5.01 0.80
N SER A 53 -15.82 4.25 1.23
CA SER A 53 -16.25 4.20 2.63
C SER A 53 -15.14 3.71 3.56
N GLY A 54 -15.28 3.96 4.86
CA GLY A 54 -14.30 3.56 5.87
C GLY A 54 -13.88 2.11 5.76
N GLN A 55 -12.59 1.88 5.77
CA GLN A 55 -11.98 0.55 5.74
C GLN A 55 -11.32 0.26 7.07
N LEU A 56 -11.79 -0.79 7.72
CA LEU A 56 -11.20 -1.36 8.94
C LEU A 56 -10.07 -2.34 8.60
N GLY A 57 -9.23 -2.65 9.57
CA GLY A 57 -8.20 -3.66 9.46
C GLY A 57 -8.71 -5.11 9.53
N LEU A 58 -9.82 -5.40 8.84
CA LEU A 58 -10.42 -6.72 8.76
C LEU A 58 -9.76 -7.57 7.67
N LYS A 59 -9.35 -8.78 8.04
CA LYS A 59 -8.89 -9.82 7.13
C LYS A 59 -9.73 -11.07 7.37
N ASP A 60 -10.39 -11.54 6.32
CA ASP A 60 -11.30 -12.70 6.38
C ASP A 60 -12.36 -12.59 7.51
N GLY A 61 -12.86 -11.36 7.75
CA GLY A 61 -13.86 -11.06 8.78
C GLY A 61 -13.32 -10.88 10.19
N VAL A 62 -12.00 -11.01 10.41
CA VAL A 62 -11.35 -10.85 11.70
C VAL A 62 -10.45 -9.63 11.72
N LEU A 63 -10.49 -8.84 12.79
CA LEU A 63 -9.56 -7.72 12.97
C LEU A 63 -8.13 -8.23 13.20
N GLU A 64 -7.19 -7.61 12.48
CA GLU A 64 -5.77 -7.80 12.77
C GLU A 64 -5.41 -7.25 14.16
N LYS A 65 -4.34 -7.76 14.77
CA LYS A 65 -3.95 -7.40 16.14
C LYS A 65 -3.07 -6.16 16.18
N GLY A 66 -3.57 -5.11 16.85
CA GLY A 66 -2.84 -3.87 17.10
C GLY A 66 -2.88 -2.88 15.93
N VAL A 67 -2.60 -1.62 16.23
CA VAL A 67 -2.74 -0.47 15.33
C VAL A 67 -1.93 -0.63 14.05
N ALA A 68 -0.68 -1.08 14.13
CA ALA A 68 0.17 -1.24 12.95
C ALA A 68 -0.39 -2.27 11.95
N ALA A 69 -0.81 -3.44 12.43
CA ALA A 69 -1.37 -4.50 11.59
C ALA A 69 -2.74 -4.11 11.03
N GLN A 70 -3.60 -3.49 11.86
CA GLN A 70 -4.90 -2.96 11.41
C GLN A 70 -4.74 -1.87 10.35
N THR A 71 -3.81 -0.93 10.53
CA THR A 71 -3.52 0.11 9.52
C THR A 71 -3.06 -0.50 8.21
N LYS A 72 -2.11 -1.44 8.26
CA LYS A 72 -1.63 -2.14 7.08
C LYS A 72 -2.77 -2.85 6.34
N GLN A 73 -3.62 -3.57 7.05
CA GLN A 73 -4.74 -4.29 6.46
C GLN A 73 -5.82 -3.33 5.94
N ALA A 74 -6.13 -2.25 6.65
CA ALA A 74 -7.07 -1.22 6.18
C ALA A 74 -6.60 -0.61 4.84
N VAL A 75 -5.31 -0.33 4.67
CA VAL A 75 -4.76 0.14 3.39
C VAL A 75 -4.84 -0.93 2.29
N VAL A 76 -4.67 -2.22 2.62
CA VAL A 76 -4.88 -3.32 1.65
C VAL A 76 -6.33 -3.35 1.19
N ASN A 77 -7.29 -3.25 2.12
CA ASN A 77 -8.71 -3.22 1.83
C ASN A 77 -9.08 -1.98 1.00
N LEU A 78 -8.55 -0.81 1.36
CA LEU A 78 -8.72 0.42 0.59
C LEU A 78 -8.25 0.27 -0.87
N LYS A 79 -7.07 -0.31 -1.08
CA LYS A 79 -6.54 -0.57 -2.44
C LYS A 79 -7.43 -1.51 -3.23
N ALA A 80 -8.02 -2.52 -2.60
CA ALA A 80 -8.96 -3.43 -3.25
C ALA A 80 -10.23 -2.68 -3.70
N ARG A 81 -10.81 -1.81 -2.85
CA ARG A 81 -11.96 -0.97 -3.20
C ARG A 81 -11.67 0.01 -4.33
N LEU A 82 -10.51 0.68 -4.29
CA LEU A 82 -10.07 1.57 -5.36
C LEU A 82 -9.97 0.83 -6.70
N ALA A 83 -9.44 -0.39 -6.68
CA ALA A 83 -9.31 -1.23 -7.87
C ALA A 83 -10.66 -1.65 -8.47
N GLU A 84 -11.71 -1.87 -7.66
CA GLU A 84 -13.09 -2.13 -8.12
C GLU A 84 -13.61 -0.96 -8.97
N ALA A 85 -13.26 0.28 -8.60
CA ALA A 85 -13.64 1.48 -9.34
C ALA A 85 -12.65 1.87 -10.46
N GLY A 86 -11.64 1.05 -10.77
CA GLY A 86 -10.65 1.31 -11.81
C GLY A 86 -9.64 2.42 -11.48
N VAL A 87 -9.45 2.72 -10.19
CA VAL A 87 -8.49 3.71 -9.70
C VAL A 87 -7.45 3.07 -8.79
N THR A 88 -6.41 3.80 -8.45
CA THR A 88 -5.29 3.31 -7.64
C THR A 88 -5.04 4.21 -6.44
N ILE A 89 -4.15 3.80 -5.54
CA ILE A 89 -3.72 4.61 -4.40
C ILE A 89 -3.10 5.95 -4.83
N ASN A 90 -2.52 6.04 -6.02
CA ASN A 90 -1.94 7.28 -6.56
C ASN A 90 -2.99 8.30 -7.03
N ASP A 91 -4.21 7.84 -7.28
CA ASP A 91 -5.33 8.69 -7.66
C ASP A 91 -6.01 9.32 -6.42
N VAL A 92 -5.69 8.84 -5.19
CA VAL A 92 -6.24 9.35 -3.93
C VAL A 92 -5.78 10.78 -3.70
N LYS A 93 -6.74 11.69 -3.41
CA LYS A 93 -6.49 13.11 -3.15
C LYS A 93 -6.72 13.47 -1.68
N LYS A 94 -7.59 12.76 -0.99
CA LYS A 94 -7.91 12.98 0.41
C LYS A 94 -8.13 11.64 1.12
N THR A 95 -7.67 11.58 2.36
CA THR A 95 -8.08 10.55 3.33
C THR A 95 -8.56 11.19 4.63
N LEU A 96 -9.53 10.55 5.28
CA LEU A 96 -9.89 10.78 6.66
C LEU A 96 -9.63 9.49 7.43
N CYS A 97 -8.88 9.62 8.51
CA CYS A 97 -8.42 8.51 9.33
C CYS A 97 -8.97 8.68 10.75
N PHE A 98 -9.44 7.59 11.31
CA PHE A 98 -10.03 7.53 12.65
C PHE A 98 -9.19 6.60 13.52
N LEU A 99 -8.84 7.05 14.72
CA LEU A 99 -8.12 6.29 15.73
C LEU A 99 -8.92 6.27 17.02
N THR A 100 -9.04 5.13 17.68
CA THR A 100 -9.65 5.06 19.00
C THR A 100 -8.70 5.50 20.11
N ASP A 101 -7.40 5.55 19.81
CA ASP A 101 -6.35 5.98 20.73
C ASP A 101 -5.31 6.83 19.97
N MET A 102 -5.28 8.13 20.24
CA MET A 102 -4.37 9.08 19.60
C MET A 102 -2.92 8.95 20.07
N ASP A 103 -2.65 8.29 21.19
CA ASP A 103 -1.28 7.99 21.63
C ASP A 103 -0.59 7.00 20.68
N THR A 104 -1.37 6.25 19.90
CA THR A 104 -0.87 5.35 18.87
C THR A 104 -0.59 6.03 17.52
N PHE A 105 -0.72 7.34 17.41
CA PHE A 105 -0.60 8.08 16.14
C PHE A 105 0.73 7.82 15.42
N ALA A 106 1.86 7.76 16.11
CA ALA A 106 3.16 7.49 15.50
C ALA A 106 3.19 6.10 14.83
N THR A 107 2.73 5.08 15.55
CA THR A 107 2.63 3.70 15.03
C THR A 107 1.70 3.60 13.83
N PHE A 108 0.54 4.26 13.89
CA PHE A 108 -0.39 4.38 12.77
C PHE A 108 0.29 5.06 11.58
N ASN A 109 0.96 6.19 11.81
CA ASN A 109 1.58 6.99 10.75
C ASN A 109 2.65 6.21 9.97
N ASP A 110 3.50 5.46 10.66
CA ASP A 110 4.53 4.63 10.02
C ASP A 110 3.90 3.57 9.10
N ALA A 111 2.89 2.86 9.59
CA ALA A 111 2.18 1.85 8.80
C ALA A 111 1.39 2.46 7.62
N TYR A 112 0.78 3.65 7.82
CA TYR A 112 0.07 4.40 6.79
C TYR A 112 1.04 4.82 5.66
N VAL A 113 2.17 5.44 6.00
CA VAL A 113 3.19 5.88 5.04
C VAL A 113 3.74 4.71 4.25
N ALA A 114 4.06 3.60 4.92
CA ALA A 114 4.50 2.37 4.25
C ALA A 114 3.45 1.83 3.27
N GLY A 115 2.17 1.86 3.66
CA GLY A 115 1.06 1.38 2.83
C GLY A 115 0.77 2.27 1.61
N PHE A 116 0.88 3.59 1.76
CA PHE A 116 0.67 4.56 0.67
C PHE A 116 1.88 4.69 -0.26
N GLY A 117 3.05 4.22 0.15
CA GLY A 117 4.29 4.31 -0.66
C GLY A 117 4.67 5.76 -0.93
N ASN A 118 4.73 6.17 -2.19
CA ASN A 118 5.06 7.54 -2.61
C ASN A 118 3.85 8.49 -2.67
N SER A 119 2.63 7.96 -2.54
CA SER A 119 1.41 8.79 -2.54
C SER A 119 1.30 9.60 -1.24
N ARG A 120 0.99 10.89 -1.35
CA ARG A 120 0.83 11.82 -0.22
C ARG A 120 -0.46 12.63 -0.38
N PRO A 121 -1.63 12.00 -0.22
CA PRO A 121 -2.90 12.73 -0.25
C PRO A 121 -3.01 13.70 0.93
N ALA A 122 -3.86 14.72 0.79
CA ALA A 122 -4.29 15.49 1.95
C ALA A 122 -4.93 14.55 2.97
N ARG A 123 -4.62 14.70 4.25
CA ARG A 123 -5.10 13.83 5.32
C ARG A 123 -5.61 14.61 6.52
N SER A 124 -6.68 14.11 7.13
CA SER A 124 -7.04 14.44 8.50
C SER A 124 -7.01 13.14 9.31
N THR A 125 -6.55 13.23 10.55
CA THR A 125 -6.58 12.12 11.51
C THR A 125 -7.22 12.60 12.78
N ILE A 126 -8.27 11.93 13.24
CA ILE A 126 -9.07 12.33 14.41
C ILE A 126 -9.24 11.14 15.35
N GLY A 127 -9.30 11.46 16.66
CA GLY A 127 -9.67 10.52 17.69
C GLY A 127 -11.18 10.31 17.72
N VAL A 128 -11.62 9.07 17.90
CA VAL A 128 -13.04 8.69 18.06
C VAL A 128 -13.22 7.77 19.27
N ALA A 129 -14.42 7.77 19.83
CA ALA A 129 -14.72 6.97 21.02
C ALA A 129 -14.65 5.46 20.77
N SER A 130 -15.08 5.01 19.60
CA SER A 130 -15.06 3.60 19.21
C SER A 130 -15.22 3.45 17.70
N LEU A 131 -14.84 2.29 17.19
CA LEU A 131 -15.03 1.87 15.81
C LEU A 131 -15.77 0.52 15.76
N PRO A 132 -16.44 0.17 14.64
CA PRO A 132 -17.10 -1.10 14.50
C PRO A 132 -16.18 -2.29 14.80
N PHE A 133 -16.74 -3.35 15.36
CA PHE A 133 -16.01 -4.60 15.75
C PHE A 133 -14.90 -4.40 16.77
N GLY A 134 -14.81 -3.24 17.45
CA GLY A 134 -13.69 -2.93 18.34
C GLY A 134 -12.41 -2.57 17.58
N GLY A 135 -12.54 -2.09 16.34
CA GLY A 135 -11.42 -1.61 15.54
C GLY A 135 -10.67 -0.47 16.22
N GLN A 136 -9.37 -0.39 15.99
CA GLN A 136 -8.52 0.69 16.48
C GLN A 136 -8.25 1.74 15.40
N VAL A 137 -8.41 1.36 14.13
CA VAL A 137 -8.12 2.20 12.97
C VAL A 137 -9.19 2.02 11.90
N GLU A 138 -9.63 3.13 11.31
CA GLU A 138 -10.45 3.16 10.10
C GLU A 138 -9.94 4.23 9.14
N ILE A 139 -9.99 3.96 7.84
CA ILE A 139 -9.51 4.88 6.79
C ILE A 139 -10.54 4.95 5.67
N GLU A 140 -11.04 6.16 5.37
CA GLU A 140 -11.81 6.45 4.17
C GLU A 140 -11.01 7.31 3.19
N ALA A 141 -11.41 7.33 1.92
CA ALA A 141 -10.65 8.03 0.89
C ALA A 141 -11.51 8.58 -0.25
N TRP A 142 -11.05 9.69 -0.80
CA TRP A 142 -11.53 10.29 -2.05
C TRP A 142 -10.41 10.23 -3.09
N ALA A 143 -10.68 9.60 -4.22
CA ALA A 143 -9.78 9.56 -5.37
C ALA A 143 -10.39 10.36 -6.53
N PHE A 144 -9.53 10.94 -7.35
CA PHE A 144 -9.93 11.68 -8.55
C PHE A 144 -9.22 11.09 -9.77
N LYS A 145 -10.01 10.69 -10.76
CA LYS A 145 -9.52 10.18 -12.03
C LYS A 145 -10.55 10.42 -13.12
N PRO A 146 -10.24 11.28 -14.10
CA PRO A 146 -11.11 11.55 -15.23
C PRO A 146 -11.56 10.26 -15.94
N VAL A 147 -12.86 10.18 -16.22
CA VAL A 147 -13.43 9.15 -17.09
C VAL A 147 -13.11 9.55 -18.53
N ARG A 148 -12.35 8.73 -19.24
CA ARG A 148 -12.04 8.90 -20.66
C ARG A 148 -13.00 8.10 -21.52
#